data_8dff0ffccaccbecb553d7326c3e89a91
#
_entry.id   8dff0ffccaccbecb553d7326c3e89a91
#
_cell.length_a   1.000
_cell.length_b   1.000
_cell.length_c   1.000
_cell.angle_alpha   90.00
_cell.angle_beta   90.00
_cell.angle_gamma   90.00
#
_symmetry.space_group_name_H-M   'P 1'
#
loop_
_entity.id
_entity.type
_entity.pdbx_description
1 polymer ?
#
loop_
_entity_poly.entity_id
_entity_poly.type
_entity_poly.pdbx_seq_one_letter_code
_entity_poly.pdbx_strand_id
1 'polypeptide(L)'
;LAGVYCDNAASNMYGQTLSFGMLDIMSRIYDYSQIPNKMKIFRDYNYEDKDMKAYIYALWCSFYANIASLNNILEWSERNASVLSDERRDQVRGEALALRGMLHFDIYRLFAADIKLDKTSRILPYQTDFGVKTPPVYATGDYLDLVVRDLEDAIKYLENDPIMKITPYELGNGDGENKDQSDLYVARMNYYAAKALLARVYLNMGGEKVKEARRLAEEVIDCGKFALVDYERSLNTEEANKDLLFSDEHIFSLRGQNVKTDAEGVHKQITGSDGNLQMASGYQASLYASDLEDYRLNWYKGFYIIKYTSDNSKRFFPKMPMVRLSEMYLIAAEGWMKDDPDHAAELLQTLKQARTKQLVGKQAVTEEILLLEMRKEFVGEGQLFYVYKRLNHDIIGNTSEDAVKANNGVFVLPIPEEEIEYGHRN
;
A
#
# COMPACT_ATOMS: atom_id res chain seq x y z
N LEU A 1 -6.29 7.23 -18.40
CA LEU A 1 -5.71 7.13 -17.06
C LEU A 1 -6.74 7.40 -15.95
N ALA A 2 -7.54 8.47 -16.02
CA ALA A 2 -8.50 8.78 -14.95
C ALA A 2 -9.42 7.60 -14.59
N GLY A 3 -9.95 6.87 -15.58
CA GLY A 3 -10.75 5.66 -15.36
C GLY A 3 -9.97 4.60 -14.57
N VAL A 4 -8.71 4.35 -14.92
CA VAL A 4 -7.86 3.38 -14.21
C VAL A 4 -7.65 3.77 -12.74
N TYR A 5 -7.44 5.05 -12.44
CA TYR A 5 -7.35 5.52 -11.05
C TYR A 5 -8.67 5.31 -10.29
N CYS A 6 -9.82 5.60 -10.93
CA CYS A 6 -11.14 5.36 -10.34
C CYS A 6 -11.40 3.86 -10.08
N ASP A 7 -11.06 3.00 -11.05
CA ASP A 7 -11.23 1.55 -10.93
C ASP A 7 -10.35 0.97 -9.82
N ASN A 8 -9.10 1.46 -9.70
CA ASN A 8 -8.23 1.08 -8.59
C ASN A 8 -8.73 1.61 -7.23
N ALA A 9 -9.37 2.76 -7.17
CA ALA A 9 -9.97 3.30 -5.94
C ALA A 9 -11.29 2.65 -5.55
N ALA A 10 -11.82 1.72 -6.35
CA ALA A 10 -13.07 1.02 -6.07
C ALA A 10 -12.96 0.09 -4.86
N SER A 11 -14.10 -0.19 -4.22
CA SER A 11 -14.20 -1.00 -2.99
C SER A 11 -13.67 -2.42 -3.18
N ASN A 12 -13.82 -3.01 -4.37
CA ASN A 12 -13.32 -4.35 -4.71
C ASN A 12 -11.81 -4.39 -5.02
N MET A 13 -11.13 -3.24 -4.97
CA MET A 13 -9.68 -3.09 -5.14
C MET A 13 -9.09 -2.40 -3.90
N TYR A 14 -8.39 -1.28 -4.07
CA TYR A 14 -7.71 -0.60 -2.97
C TYR A 14 -8.64 0.25 -2.09
N GLY A 15 -9.87 0.54 -2.52
CA GLY A 15 -10.82 1.31 -1.73
C GLY A 15 -11.27 0.62 -0.44
N GLN A 16 -11.31 -0.71 -0.41
CA GLN A 16 -11.63 -1.50 0.79
C GLN A 16 -10.88 -2.84 0.82
N THR A 17 -11.01 -3.66 -0.22
CA THR A 17 -10.54 -5.05 -0.24
C THR A 17 -9.06 -5.19 0.08
N LEU A 18 -8.21 -4.47 -0.63
CA LEU A 18 -6.75 -4.53 -0.51
C LEU A 18 -6.19 -3.54 0.53
N SER A 19 -7.04 -2.96 1.36
CA SER A 19 -6.69 -2.06 2.43
C SER A 19 -7.31 -2.52 3.76
N PHE A 20 -8.25 -1.77 4.34
CA PHE A 20 -8.86 -2.06 5.64
C PHE A 20 -9.88 -3.22 5.64
N GLY A 21 -10.11 -3.88 4.49
CA GLY A 21 -10.98 -5.05 4.35
C GLY A 21 -10.25 -6.38 4.47
N MET A 22 -10.19 -7.14 3.35
CA MET A 22 -9.64 -8.50 3.30
C MET A 22 -8.23 -8.60 3.91
N LEU A 23 -7.29 -7.76 3.47
CA LEU A 23 -5.89 -7.88 3.89
C LEU A 23 -5.67 -7.56 5.37
N ASP A 24 -6.39 -6.59 5.91
CA ASP A 24 -6.29 -6.27 7.34
C ASP A 24 -6.95 -7.34 8.21
N ILE A 25 -8.05 -7.96 7.74
CA ILE A 25 -8.65 -9.13 8.41
C ILE A 25 -7.65 -10.30 8.42
N MET A 26 -7.04 -10.58 7.30
CA MET A 26 -6.02 -11.65 7.16
C MET A 26 -4.76 -11.34 7.99
N SER A 27 -4.48 -10.08 8.27
CA SER A 27 -3.34 -9.66 9.13
C SER A 27 -3.64 -9.69 10.62
N ARG A 28 -4.82 -10.14 11.05
CA ARG A 28 -5.23 -10.19 12.46
C ARG A 28 -5.24 -8.82 13.16
N ILE A 29 -5.50 -7.74 12.42
CA ILE A 29 -5.67 -6.41 13.01
C ILE A 29 -6.95 -6.36 13.84
N TYR A 30 -8.02 -7.00 13.37
CA TYR A 30 -9.32 -7.02 14.04
C TYR A 30 -9.49 -8.20 14.99
N ASP A 31 -10.44 -8.07 15.93
CA ASP A 31 -10.81 -9.13 16.84
C ASP A 31 -11.36 -10.34 16.06
N TYR A 32 -10.62 -11.43 16.12
CA TYR A 32 -10.96 -12.70 15.46
C TYR A 32 -12.37 -13.19 15.77
N SER A 33 -12.83 -13.01 17.00
CA SER A 33 -14.13 -13.48 17.47
C SER A 33 -15.30 -12.64 16.97
N GLN A 34 -15.05 -11.37 16.60
CA GLN A 34 -16.06 -10.39 16.23
C GLN A 34 -16.16 -10.14 14.71
N ILE A 35 -15.43 -10.90 13.91
CA ILE A 35 -15.48 -10.74 12.44
C ILE A 35 -16.91 -11.03 11.92
N PRO A 36 -17.53 -10.11 11.13
CA PRO A 36 -18.85 -10.32 10.54
C PRO A 36 -18.93 -11.61 9.73
N ASN A 37 -20.07 -12.30 9.76
CA ASN A 37 -20.22 -13.63 9.13
C ASN A 37 -19.79 -13.65 7.66
N LYS A 38 -20.18 -12.65 6.88
CA LYS A 38 -19.80 -12.50 5.48
C LYS A 38 -18.30 -12.32 5.22
N MET A 39 -17.52 -11.94 6.26
CA MET A 39 -16.08 -11.70 6.16
C MET A 39 -15.24 -12.81 6.79
N LYS A 40 -15.88 -13.80 7.42
CA LYS A 40 -15.18 -14.94 8.05
C LYS A 40 -14.35 -15.76 7.04
N ILE A 41 -14.74 -15.78 5.78
CA ILE A 41 -13.98 -16.41 4.69
C ILE A 41 -12.53 -15.89 4.62
N PHE A 42 -12.32 -14.59 4.86
CA PHE A 42 -10.98 -14.00 4.90
C PHE A 42 -10.24 -14.38 6.18
N ARG A 43 -10.97 -14.40 7.30
CA ARG A 43 -10.45 -14.73 8.62
C ARG A 43 -9.84 -16.14 8.68
N ASP A 44 -10.50 -17.09 8.02
CA ASP A 44 -10.20 -18.51 8.15
C ASP A 44 -9.24 -19.04 7.06
N TYR A 45 -8.82 -18.18 6.11
CA TYR A 45 -7.96 -18.53 4.96
C TYR A 45 -8.49 -19.76 4.17
N ASN A 46 -9.83 -19.91 4.15
CA ASN A 46 -10.47 -21.02 3.45
C ASN A 46 -10.62 -20.72 1.96
N TYR A 47 -9.54 -20.91 1.21
CA TYR A 47 -9.50 -20.65 -0.23
C TYR A 47 -10.33 -21.64 -1.07
N GLU A 48 -10.80 -22.74 -0.47
CA GLU A 48 -11.69 -23.69 -1.13
C GLU A 48 -13.17 -23.32 -1.00
N ASP A 49 -13.51 -22.35 -0.15
CA ASP A 49 -14.86 -21.83 -0.01
C ASP A 49 -15.34 -21.21 -1.33
N LYS A 50 -16.59 -21.47 -1.72
CA LYS A 50 -17.18 -21.00 -2.98
C LYS A 50 -17.18 -19.46 -3.09
N ASP A 51 -17.52 -18.78 -2.00
CA ASP A 51 -17.60 -17.30 -2.00
C ASP A 51 -16.19 -16.71 -2.03
N MET A 52 -15.23 -17.37 -1.36
CA MET A 52 -13.81 -16.97 -1.43
C MET A 52 -13.23 -17.16 -2.83
N LYS A 53 -13.51 -18.27 -3.51
CA LYS A 53 -13.12 -18.49 -4.92
C LYS A 53 -13.69 -17.41 -5.84
N ALA A 54 -14.99 -17.11 -5.70
CA ALA A 54 -15.62 -16.05 -6.48
C ALA A 54 -14.99 -14.66 -6.22
N TYR A 55 -14.62 -14.40 -4.98
CA TYR A 55 -13.96 -13.16 -4.58
C TYR A 55 -12.56 -13.04 -5.19
N ILE A 56 -11.77 -14.10 -5.11
CA ILE A 56 -10.42 -14.17 -5.70
C ILE A 56 -10.49 -14.00 -7.22
N TYR A 57 -11.46 -14.65 -7.88
CA TYR A 57 -11.66 -14.51 -9.32
C TYR A 57 -12.02 -13.08 -9.72
N ALA A 58 -12.95 -12.44 -9.00
CA ALA A 58 -13.31 -11.05 -9.26
C ALA A 58 -12.11 -10.10 -9.09
N LEU A 59 -11.29 -10.32 -8.07
CA LEU A 59 -10.07 -9.55 -7.82
C LEU A 59 -9.04 -9.74 -8.95
N TRP A 60 -8.81 -10.97 -9.37
CA TRP A 60 -7.94 -11.30 -10.51
C TRP A 60 -8.39 -10.59 -11.79
N CYS A 61 -9.67 -10.69 -12.11
CA CYS A 61 -10.24 -9.99 -13.26
C CYS A 61 -10.08 -8.48 -13.18
N SER A 62 -10.27 -7.88 -12.00
CA SER A 62 -10.10 -6.44 -11.81
C SER A 62 -8.66 -5.99 -12.05
N PHE A 63 -7.67 -6.74 -11.58
CA PHE A 63 -6.25 -6.46 -11.87
C PHE A 63 -5.97 -6.46 -13.37
N TYR A 64 -6.34 -7.54 -14.07
CA TYR A 64 -6.04 -7.68 -15.49
C TYR A 64 -6.85 -6.75 -16.39
N ALA A 65 -8.07 -6.37 -16.01
CA ALA A 65 -8.84 -5.34 -16.71
C ALA A 65 -8.16 -3.96 -16.65
N ASN A 66 -7.63 -3.59 -15.47
CA ASN A 66 -6.85 -2.36 -15.31
C ASN A 66 -5.54 -2.42 -16.10
N ILE A 67 -4.82 -3.55 -16.08
CA ILE A 67 -3.59 -3.76 -16.86
C ILE A 67 -3.87 -3.65 -18.35
N ALA A 68 -4.96 -4.26 -18.86
CA ALA A 68 -5.37 -4.14 -20.24
C ALA A 68 -5.65 -2.68 -20.63
N SER A 69 -6.31 -1.93 -19.77
CA SER A 69 -6.56 -0.50 -19.97
C SER A 69 -5.27 0.30 -20.04
N LEU A 70 -4.27 -0.01 -19.19
CA LEU A 70 -2.96 0.62 -19.21
C LEU A 70 -2.19 0.28 -20.47
N ASN A 71 -2.22 -0.98 -20.93
CA ASN A 71 -1.58 -1.40 -22.18
C ASN A 71 -2.19 -0.67 -23.37
N ASN A 72 -3.52 -0.52 -23.42
CA ASN A 72 -4.20 0.28 -24.44
C ASN A 72 -3.72 1.75 -24.44
N ILE A 73 -3.58 2.36 -23.25
CA ILE A 73 -3.05 3.73 -23.12
C ILE A 73 -1.62 3.83 -23.66
N LEU A 74 -0.76 2.89 -23.32
CA LEU A 74 0.63 2.83 -23.78
C LEU A 74 0.70 2.71 -25.30
N GLU A 75 -0.04 1.77 -25.89
CA GLU A 75 -0.10 1.56 -27.34
C GLU A 75 -0.68 2.78 -28.07
N TRP A 76 -1.77 3.35 -27.55
CA TRP A 76 -2.41 4.53 -28.13
C TRP A 76 -1.48 5.75 -28.10
N SER A 77 -0.78 5.97 -26.98
CA SER A 77 0.15 7.10 -26.82
C SER A 77 1.32 7.05 -27.84
N GLU A 78 1.71 5.85 -28.25
CA GLU A 78 2.75 5.64 -29.26
C GLU A 78 2.23 5.84 -30.67
N ARG A 79 1.09 5.22 -31.01
CA ARG A 79 0.45 5.33 -32.33
C ARG A 79 0.01 6.75 -32.67
N ASN A 80 -0.33 7.56 -31.67
CA ASN A 80 -0.84 8.93 -31.83
C ASN A 80 0.14 9.97 -31.24
N ALA A 81 1.44 9.74 -31.42
CA ALA A 81 2.49 10.59 -30.85
C ALA A 81 2.37 12.07 -31.24
N SER A 82 1.77 12.39 -32.41
CA SER A 82 1.56 13.77 -32.86
C SER A 82 0.40 14.51 -32.18
N VAL A 83 -0.46 13.83 -31.42
CA VAL A 83 -1.65 14.42 -30.75
C VAL A 83 -1.28 15.07 -29.42
N LEU A 84 -0.27 14.57 -28.75
CA LEU A 84 0.20 15.07 -27.45
C LEU A 84 1.56 15.76 -27.62
N SER A 85 1.83 16.78 -26.78
CA SER A 85 3.22 17.25 -26.66
C SER A 85 4.11 16.14 -26.10
N ASP A 86 5.41 16.23 -26.33
CA ASP A 86 6.36 15.21 -25.86
C ASP A 86 6.31 15.08 -24.34
N GLU A 87 6.26 16.19 -23.60
CA GLU A 87 6.16 16.17 -22.12
C GLU A 87 4.87 15.48 -21.66
N ARG A 88 3.73 15.77 -22.32
CA ARG A 88 2.45 15.15 -21.94
C ARG A 88 2.40 13.69 -22.29
N ARG A 89 3.00 13.30 -23.39
CA ARG A 89 3.12 11.89 -23.79
C ARG A 89 4.00 11.13 -22.80
N ASP A 90 5.15 11.69 -22.45
CA ASP A 90 6.07 11.08 -21.49
C ASP A 90 5.42 10.94 -20.11
N GLN A 91 4.70 11.97 -19.63
CA GLN A 91 3.92 11.89 -18.40
C GLN A 91 2.89 10.75 -18.46
N VAL A 92 2.10 10.66 -19.53
CA VAL A 92 1.06 9.60 -19.67
C VAL A 92 1.71 8.21 -19.69
N ARG A 93 2.84 8.06 -20.39
CA ARG A 93 3.58 6.78 -20.47
C ARG A 93 4.18 6.40 -19.12
N GLY A 94 4.81 7.34 -18.44
CA GLY A 94 5.41 7.12 -17.13
C GLY A 94 4.36 6.73 -16.09
N GLU A 95 3.23 7.44 -16.03
CA GLU A 95 2.12 7.08 -15.13
C GLU A 95 1.56 5.68 -15.44
N ALA A 96 1.36 5.35 -16.73
CA ALA A 96 0.81 4.06 -17.12
C ALA A 96 1.76 2.90 -16.81
N LEU A 97 3.06 3.06 -17.05
CA LEU A 97 4.08 2.05 -16.71
C LEU A 97 4.18 1.85 -15.20
N ALA A 98 4.20 2.93 -14.41
CA ALA A 98 4.27 2.84 -12.95
C ALA A 98 3.04 2.14 -12.36
N LEU A 99 1.84 2.45 -12.87
CA LEU A 99 0.60 1.74 -12.47
C LEU A 99 0.64 0.27 -12.88
N ARG A 100 1.11 -0.06 -14.10
CA ARG A 100 1.22 -1.44 -14.55
C ARG A 100 2.19 -2.24 -13.69
N GLY A 101 3.36 -1.67 -13.40
CA GLY A 101 4.34 -2.26 -12.49
C GLY A 101 3.77 -2.49 -11.09
N MET A 102 3.02 -1.52 -10.54
CA MET A 102 2.35 -1.64 -9.24
C MET A 102 1.34 -2.80 -9.25
N LEU A 103 0.47 -2.87 -10.24
CA LEU A 103 -0.58 -3.89 -10.31
C LEU A 103 0.03 -5.29 -10.47
N HIS A 104 1.03 -5.44 -11.33
CA HIS A 104 1.75 -6.72 -11.46
C HIS A 104 2.50 -7.09 -10.19
N PHE A 105 3.08 -6.12 -9.50
CA PHE A 105 3.72 -6.40 -8.21
C PHE A 105 2.71 -6.88 -7.16
N ASP A 106 1.50 -6.32 -7.12
CA ASP A 106 0.46 -6.76 -6.20
C ASP A 106 -0.12 -8.12 -6.57
N ILE A 107 -0.24 -8.43 -7.86
CA ILE A 107 -0.55 -9.80 -8.33
C ILE A 107 0.52 -10.78 -7.80
N TYR A 108 1.81 -10.45 -7.95
CA TYR A 108 2.87 -11.28 -7.38
C TYR A 108 2.71 -11.45 -5.87
N ARG A 109 2.52 -10.35 -5.13
CA ARG A 109 2.41 -10.40 -3.67
C ARG A 109 1.21 -11.22 -3.18
N LEU A 110 0.15 -11.32 -3.97
CA LEU A 110 -1.06 -12.09 -3.64
C LEU A 110 -0.97 -13.55 -4.11
N PHE A 111 -0.52 -13.81 -5.33
CA PHE A 111 -0.72 -15.08 -6.03
C PHE A 111 0.54 -15.93 -6.21
N ALA A 112 1.72 -15.43 -5.84
CA ALA A 112 2.96 -16.21 -5.88
C ALA A 112 3.55 -16.40 -4.48
N ALA A 113 4.35 -17.44 -4.28
CA ALA A 113 5.20 -17.55 -3.11
C ALA A 113 6.23 -16.40 -3.07
N ASP A 114 6.72 -16.04 -1.88
CA ASP A 114 7.80 -15.07 -1.78
C ASP A 114 9.04 -15.54 -2.56
N ILE A 115 9.68 -14.64 -3.30
CA ILE A 115 10.83 -14.96 -4.17
C ILE A 115 11.98 -15.64 -3.41
N LYS A 116 12.13 -15.38 -2.12
CA LYS A 116 13.15 -16.02 -1.28
C LYS A 116 12.83 -17.49 -1.01
N LEU A 117 11.56 -17.89 -1.09
CA LEU A 117 11.10 -19.26 -0.91
C LEU A 117 10.99 -20.01 -2.24
N ASP A 118 10.55 -19.32 -3.29
CA ASP A 118 10.42 -19.93 -4.62
C ASP A 118 10.66 -18.90 -5.73
N LYS A 119 11.84 -18.97 -6.29
CA LYS A 119 12.28 -18.10 -7.40
C LYS A 119 11.87 -18.62 -8.78
N THR A 120 11.53 -19.89 -8.91
CA THR A 120 11.50 -20.62 -10.18
C THR A 120 10.10 -21.00 -10.66
N SER A 121 9.11 -21.06 -9.80
CA SER A 121 7.74 -21.36 -10.19
C SER A 121 7.21 -20.40 -11.24
N ARG A 122 6.61 -20.98 -12.29
CA ARG A 122 6.09 -20.25 -13.45
C ARG A 122 4.56 -20.27 -13.40
N ILE A 123 3.98 -19.30 -12.71
CA ILE A 123 2.53 -19.27 -12.47
C ILE A 123 1.86 -17.96 -12.87
N LEU A 124 2.62 -16.86 -12.98
CA LEU A 124 2.04 -15.55 -13.22
C LEU A 124 2.25 -15.09 -14.66
N PRO A 125 1.17 -14.70 -15.37
CA PRO A 125 1.26 -14.05 -16.66
C PRO A 125 1.61 -12.56 -16.50
N TYR A 126 2.60 -12.08 -17.26
CA TYR A 126 2.93 -10.66 -17.34
C TYR A 126 2.40 -10.09 -18.66
N GLN A 127 1.35 -9.26 -18.57
CA GLN A 127 0.67 -8.73 -19.75
C GLN A 127 1.21 -7.35 -20.13
N THR A 128 1.80 -7.25 -21.33
CA THR A 128 2.36 -6.01 -21.89
C THR A 128 1.60 -5.49 -23.11
N ASP A 129 0.77 -6.32 -23.72
CA ASP A 129 0.07 -5.99 -24.94
C ASP A 129 -1.42 -5.80 -24.68
N PHE A 130 -2.07 -4.92 -25.46
CA PHE A 130 -3.52 -4.80 -25.48
C PHE A 130 -4.10 -5.75 -26.54
N GLY A 131 -4.92 -6.71 -26.12
CA GLY A 131 -5.54 -7.67 -27.04
C GLY A 131 -5.96 -8.96 -26.34
N VAL A 132 -6.39 -9.93 -27.16
CA VAL A 132 -6.93 -11.24 -26.71
C VAL A 132 -5.86 -12.34 -26.64
N LYS A 133 -4.61 -12.02 -26.96
CA LYS A 133 -3.53 -13.00 -26.92
C LYS A 133 -3.19 -13.36 -25.48
N THR A 134 -3.17 -14.65 -25.17
CA THR A 134 -2.75 -15.16 -23.87
C THR A 134 -1.30 -14.78 -23.58
N PRO A 135 -1.01 -14.06 -22.50
CA PRO A 135 0.36 -13.68 -22.17
C PRO A 135 1.18 -14.89 -21.68
N PRO A 136 2.49 -14.89 -21.89
CA PRO A 136 3.35 -15.93 -21.34
C PRO A 136 3.42 -15.85 -19.81
N VAL A 137 3.61 -17.00 -19.17
CA VAL A 137 3.94 -17.07 -17.74
C VAL A 137 5.45 -17.03 -17.54
N TYR A 138 5.87 -16.36 -16.50
CA TYR A 138 7.28 -16.15 -16.16
C TYR A 138 7.64 -16.83 -14.84
N ALA A 139 8.90 -17.24 -14.71
CA ALA A 139 9.44 -17.58 -13.39
C ALA A 139 9.37 -16.36 -12.46
N THR A 140 9.17 -16.59 -11.18
CA THR A 140 8.98 -15.50 -10.19
C THR A 140 10.08 -14.44 -10.28
N GLY A 141 11.35 -14.86 -10.47
CA GLY A 141 12.46 -13.92 -10.65
C GLY A 141 12.31 -13.06 -11.91
N ASP A 142 12.07 -13.71 -13.07
CA ASP A 142 11.90 -13.01 -14.36
C ASP A 142 10.67 -12.09 -14.34
N TYR A 143 9.60 -12.52 -13.66
CA TYR A 143 8.39 -11.70 -13.49
C TYR A 143 8.69 -10.41 -12.73
N LEU A 144 9.43 -10.49 -11.62
CA LEU A 144 9.84 -9.31 -10.86
C LEU A 144 10.82 -8.42 -11.62
N ASP A 145 11.68 -8.98 -12.47
CA ASP A 145 12.55 -8.18 -13.35
C ASP A 145 11.73 -7.38 -14.37
N LEU A 146 10.58 -7.89 -14.82
CA LEU A 146 9.64 -7.14 -15.66
C LEU A 146 8.95 -6.01 -14.88
N VAL A 147 8.57 -6.24 -13.62
CA VAL A 147 8.06 -5.18 -12.74
C VAL A 147 9.09 -4.08 -12.54
N VAL A 148 10.34 -4.46 -12.26
CA VAL A 148 11.46 -3.52 -12.11
C VAL A 148 11.63 -2.68 -13.37
N ARG A 149 11.64 -3.31 -14.55
CA ARG A 149 11.77 -2.62 -15.83
C ARG A 149 10.66 -1.60 -16.06
N ASP A 150 9.39 -1.96 -15.78
CA ASP A 150 8.28 -1.03 -15.92
C ASP A 150 8.45 0.20 -15.01
N LEU A 151 8.92 0.00 -13.77
CA LEU A 151 9.14 1.10 -12.83
C LEU A 151 10.38 1.95 -13.19
N GLU A 152 11.46 1.34 -13.64
CA GLU A 152 12.65 2.06 -14.11
C GLU A 152 12.36 2.89 -15.36
N ASP A 153 11.59 2.35 -16.30
CA ASP A 153 11.18 3.08 -17.50
C ASP A 153 10.17 4.19 -17.13
N ALA A 154 9.27 3.95 -16.17
CA ALA A 154 8.39 4.99 -15.65
C ALA A 154 9.17 6.16 -15.05
N ILE A 155 10.20 5.89 -14.23
CA ILE A 155 11.07 6.93 -13.65
C ILE A 155 11.73 7.77 -14.75
N LYS A 156 12.23 7.15 -15.83
CA LYS A 156 12.82 7.88 -16.97
C LYS A 156 11.81 8.80 -17.66
N TYR A 157 10.60 8.29 -17.95
CA TYR A 157 9.55 9.11 -18.55
C TYR A 157 9.06 10.24 -17.63
N LEU A 158 9.15 10.08 -16.31
CA LEU A 158 8.73 11.06 -15.32
C LEU A 158 9.85 12.01 -14.86
N GLU A 159 11.03 12.00 -15.49
CA GLU A 159 12.14 12.89 -15.11
C GLU A 159 11.77 14.38 -15.11
N ASN A 160 10.82 14.77 -15.97
CA ASN A 160 10.29 16.13 -16.06
C ASN A 160 8.90 16.28 -15.43
N ASP A 161 8.51 15.37 -14.53
CA ASP A 161 7.22 15.43 -13.84
C ASP A 161 7.04 16.80 -13.16
N PRO A 162 5.84 17.42 -13.26
CA PRO A 162 5.57 18.69 -12.61
C PRO A 162 5.87 18.73 -11.11
N ILE A 163 5.75 17.59 -10.40
CA ILE A 163 6.09 17.50 -8.97
C ILE A 163 7.54 17.92 -8.67
N MET A 164 8.45 17.76 -9.63
CA MET A 164 9.85 18.16 -9.48
C MET A 164 10.01 19.65 -9.23
N LYS A 165 9.11 20.47 -9.77
CA LYS A 165 9.11 21.93 -9.70
C LYS A 165 8.25 22.50 -8.57
N ILE A 166 7.41 21.67 -7.96
CA ILE A 166 6.48 22.08 -6.91
C ILE A 166 7.21 22.17 -5.58
N THR A 167 6.97 23.25 -4.82
CA THR A 167 7.48 23.39 -3.46
C THR A 167 6.65 22.56 -2.47
N PRO A 168 7.20 22.19 -1.29
CA PRO A 168 6.42 21.51 -0.25
C PRO A 168 5.16 22.28 0.17
N TYR A 169 5.22 23.62 0.16
CA TYR A 169 4.09 24.49 0.45
C TYR A 169 2.94 24.29 -0.56
N GLU A 170 3.25 24.17 -1.85
CA GLU A 170 2.26 23.95 -2.91
C GLU A 170 1.70 22.51 -2.91
N LEU A 171 2.40 21.54 -2.30
CA LEU A 171 1.91 20.16 -2.12
C LEU A 171 0.89 19.98 -0.98
N GLY A 172 0.37 21.06 -0.41
CA GLY A 172 -0.70 20.99 0.58
C GLY A 172 -0.29 21.33 1.99
N ASN A 173 0.99 21.67 2.21
CA ASN A 173 1.51 22.10 3.49
C ASN A 173 1.16 23.57 3.84
N GLY A 174 0.38 24.24 2.99
CA GLY A 174 -0.02 25.64 3.17
C GLY A 174 -1.48 25.81 3.59
N ASP A 175 -1.78 26.89 4.29
CA ASP A 175 -3.13 27.28 4.74
C ASP A 175 -3.98 27.98 3.66
N GLY A 176 -3.58 27.90 2.39
CA GLY A 176 -4.16 28.66 1.30
C GLY A 176 -5.32 27.99 0.55
N GLU A 177 -6.04 28.80 -0.22
CA GLU A 177 -7.18 28.41 -1.08
C GLU A 177 -6.83 27.41 -2.20
N ASN A 178 -5.53 27.13 -2.44
CA ASN A 178 -5.02 26.28 -3.51
C ASN A 178 -4.81 24.80 -3.10
N LYS A 179 -5.32 24.35 -1.95
CA LYS A 179 -5.16 22.97 -1.47
C LYS A 179 -5.69 21.90 -2.42
N ASP A 180 -6.73 22.19 -3.19
CA ASP A 180 -7.31 21.26 -4.17
C ASP A 180 -6.36 20.94 -5.34
N GLN A 181 -5.42 21.83 -5.66
CA GLN A 181 -4.46 21.59 -6.75
C GLN A 181 -3.26 20.75 -6.31
N SER A 182 -2.81 20.92 -5.08
CA SER A 182 -1.67 20.16 -4.53
C SER A 182 -1.95 18.67 -4.42
N ASP A 183 -3.16 18.31 -4.04
CA ASP A 183 -3.61 16.91 -4.01
C ASP A 183 -3.55 16.22 -5.39
N LEU A 184 -3.58 16.98 -6.49
CA LEU A 184 -3.48 16.42 -7.85
C LEU A 184 -2.13 15.76 -8.11
N TYR A 185 -1.04 16.25 -7.52
CA TYR A 185 0.28 15.68 -7.74
C TYR A 185 0.48 14.34 -7.03
N VAL A 186 -0.09 14.18 -5.84
CA VAL A 186 -0.01 12.94 -5.07
C VAL A 186 -1.17 11.98 -5.36
N ALA A 187 -2.24 12.44 -6.04
CA ALA A 187 -3.36 11.61 -6.47
C ALA A 187 -3.11 10.87 -7.79
N ARG A 188 -1.91 10.95 -8.33
CA ARG A 188 -1.46 10.25 -9.52
C ARG A 188 -0.06 9.69 -9.31
N MET A 189 0.32 8.72 -10.13
CA MET A 189 1.70 8.28 -10.19
C MET A 189 2.58 9.45 -10.61
N ASN A 190 3.53 9.78 -9.78
CA ASN A 190 4.52 10.81 -10.01
C ASN A 190 5.93 10.23 -9.95
N TYR A 191 6.93 11.04 -10.23
CA TYR A 191 8.33 10.61 -10.23
C TYR A 191 8.76 9.93 -8.93
N TYR A 192 8.41 10.52 -7.79
CA TYR A 192 8.77 9.97 -6.48
C TYR A 192 7.93 8.75 -6.10
N ALA A 193 6.70 8.67 -6.56
CA ALA A 193 5.86 7.50 -6.38
C ALA A 193 6.43 6.27 -7.09
N ALA A 194 6.91 6.44 -8.33
CA ALA A 194 7.58 5.37 -9.06
C ALA A 194 8.87 4.91 -8.35
N LYS A 195 9.68 5.84 -7.83
CA LYS A 195 10.87 5.52 -7.04
C LYS A 195 10.53 4.79 -5.73
N ALA A 196 9.53 5.26 -5.01
CA ALA A 196 9.10 4.64 -3.76
C ALA A 196 8.56 3.21 -3.97
N LEU A 197 7.81 3.00 -5.04
CA LEU A 197 7.38 1.66 -5.44
C LEU A 197 8.54 0.75 -5.82
N LEU A 198 9.52 1.27 -6.57
CA LEU A 198 10.73 0.51 -6.92
C LEU A 198 11.55 0.14 -5.68
N ALA A 199 11.64 1.04 -4.69
CA ALA A 199 12.27 0.75 -3.40
C ALA A 199 11.55 -0.40 -2.68
N ARG A 200 10.20 -0.39 -2.65
CA ARG A 200 9.38 -1.47 -2.08
C ARG A 200 9.61 -2.81 -2.81
N VAL A 201 9.67 -2.78 -4.15
CA VAL A 201 9.95 -3.98 -4.97
C VAL A 201 11.33 -4.53 -4.66
N TYR A 202 12.36 -3.70 -4.64
CA TYR A 202 13.73 -4.12 -4.34
C TYR A 202 13.89 -4.66 -2.91
N LEU A 203 13.23 -4.05 -1.92
CA LEU A 203 13.21 -4.59 -0.57
C LEU A 203 12.57 -6.00 -0.53
N ASN A 204 11.48 -6.19 -1.27
CA ASN A 204 10.83 -7.49 -1.38
C ASN A 204 11.73 -8.54 -2.05
N MET A 205 12.44 -8.17 -3.11
CA MET A 205 13.38 -9.07 -3.79
C MET A 205 14.54 -9.51 -2.88
N GLY A 206 14.95 -8.66 -1.95
CA GLY A 206 16.01 -8.98 -0.97
C GLY A 206 17.42 -9.07 -1.56
N GLY A 207 18.35 -9.67 -0.82
CA GLY A 207 19.74 -9.82 -1.25
C GLY A 207 20.44 -8.49 -1.57
N GLU A 208 21.19 -8.43 -2.66
CA GLU A 208 21.89 -7.20 -3.08
C GLU A 208 20.92 -6.05 -3.48
N LYS A 209 19.67 -6.37 -3.81
CA LYS A 209 18.67 -5.37 -4.15
C LYS A 209 18.26 -4.48 -2.96
N VAL A 210 18.51 -4.92 -1.74
CA VAL A 210 18.25 -4.13 -0.52
C VAL A 210 19.07 -2.83 -0.50
N LYS A 211 20.27 -2.82 -1.09
CA LYS A 211 21.10 -1.61 -1.20
C LYS A 211 20.44 -0.56 -2.11
N GLU A 212 19.85 -1.01 -3.21
CA GLU A 212 19.10 -0.12 -4.10
C GLU A 212 17.77 0.34 -3.46
N ALA A 213 17.11 -0.56 -2.69
CA ALA A 213 15.88 -0.21 -1.98
C ALA A 213 16.12 0.97 -1.02
N ARG A 214 17.14 0.87 -0.14
CA ARG A 214 17.48 1.95 0.81
C ARG A 214 17.90 3.24 0.11
N ARG A 215 18.72 3.15 -0.95
CA ARG A 215 19.15 4.31 -1.73
C ARG A 215 17.96 5.07 -2.31
N LEU A 216 17.03 4.37 -2.95
CA LEU A 216 15.83 4.99 -3.51
C LEU A 216 14.90 5.56 -2.42
N ALA A 217 14.77 4.86 -1.29
CA ALA A 217 13.99 5.34 -0.16
C ALA A 217 14.56 6.67 0.40
N GLU A 218 15.88 6.74 0.59
CA GLU A 218 16.56 7.96 1.03
C GLU A 218 16.45 9.09 0.00
N GLU A 219 16.57 8.82 -1.30
CA GLU A 219 16.31 9.84 -2.33
C GLU A 219 14.89 10.43 -2.25
N VAL A 220 13.90 9.63 -1.87
CA VAL A 220 12.54 10.12 -1.65
C VAL A 220 12.42 10.89 -0.33
N ILE A 221 13.09 10.47 0.73
CA ILE A 221 13.16 11.21 2.00
C ILE A 221 13.82 12.57 1.78
N ASP A 222 14.96 12.58 1.11
CA ASP A 222 15.80 13.77 0.93
C ASP A 222 15.26 14.75 -0.14
N CYS A 223 14.25 14.34 -0.92
CA CYS A 223 13.68 15.23 -1.93
C CYS A 223 13.01 16.48 -1.34
N GLY A 224 12.69 16.46 -0.04
CA GLY A 224 12.09 17.57 0.69
C GLY A 224 10.68 17.95 0.22
N LYS A 225 10.00 17.08 -0.56
CA LYS A 225 8.64 17.33 -1.04
C LYS A 225 7.57 16.87 -0.06
N PHE A 226 7.86 15.85 0.71
CA PHE A 226 6.95 15.22 1.67
C PHE A 226 7.50 15.47 3.09
N ALA A 227 6.60 15.49 4.09
CA ALA A 227 7.00 15.71 5.47
C ALA A 227 6.30 14.69 6.37
N LEU A 228 7.03 14.17 7.39
CA LEU A 228 6.40 13.43 8.46
C LEU A 228 5.39 14.30 9.20
N VAL A 229 4.40 13.66 9.82
CA VAL A 229 3.32 14.35 10.52
C VAL A 229 3.87 15.40 11.50
N ASP A 230 3.26 16.56 11.48
CA ASP A 230 3.49 17.63 12.45
C ASP A 230 2.28 17.71 13.38
N TYR A 231 2.52 17.67 14.70
CA TYR A 231 1.44 17.63 15.69
C TYR A 231 0.53 18.87 15.61
N GLU A 232 1.11 20.05 15.57
CA GLU A 232 0.35 21.31 15.63
C GLU A 232 -0.55 21.46 14.40
N ARG A 233 -0.10 20.97 13.26
CA ARG A 233 -0.81 21.07 12.00
C ARG A 233 -1.76 19.89 11.76
N SER A 234 -1.31 18.68 12.03
CA SER A 234 -2.04 17.45 11.67
C SER A 234 -3.05 17.03 12.73
N LEU A 235 -2.75 17.28 14.00
CA LEU A 235 -3.56 16.84 15.14
C LEU A 235 -4.10 18.02 15.96
N ASN A 236 -4.35 19.15 15.32
CA ASN A 236 -4.94 20.32 15.93
C ASN A 236 -6.17 19.93 16.78
N THR A 237 -6.39 20.68 17.87
CA THR A 237 -7.45 20.44 18.87
C THR A 237 -8.86 20.53 18.31
N GLU A 238 -9.07 21.22 17.17
CA GLU A 238 -10.35 21.24 16.48
C GLU A 238 -10.55 19.96 15.67
N GLU A 239 -11.52 19.15 16.05
CA GLU A 239 -11.87 17.90 15.35
C GLU A 239 -11.99 18.06 13.83
N ALA A 240 -12.57 19.19 13.38
CA ALA A 240 -12.72 19.52 11.96
C ALA A 240 -11.40 19.71 11.20
N ASN A 241 -10.29 19.90 11.89
CA ASN A 241 -8.98 20.20 11.32
C ASN A 241 -7.96 19.08 11.47
N LYS A 242 -8.28 18.00 12.17
CA LYS A 242 -7.38 16.85 12.33
C LYS A 242 -7.17 16.12 11.02
N ASP A 243 -5.92 15.96 10.61
CA ASP A 243 -5.54 15.12 9.49
C ASP A 243 -5.18 13.71 9.96
N LEU A 244 -6.19 12.83 10.08
CA LEU A 244 -5.98 11.43 10.45
C LEU A 244 -5.36 10.59 9.33
N LEU A 245 -5.24 11.13 8.12
CA LEU A 245 -4.61 10.42 7.00
C LEU A 245 -3.10 10.66 6.94
N PHE A 246 -2.58 11.65 7.72
CA PHE A 246 -1.19 12.09 7.61
C PHE A 246 -0.85 12.50 6.16
N SER A 247 -1.69 13.38 5.59
CA SER A 247 -1.68 13.71 4.16
C SER A 247 -0.37 14.28 3.66
N ASP A 248 0.42 14.93 4.52
CA ASP A 248 1.75 15.47 4.18
C ASP A 248 2.78 14.37 3.88
N GLU A 249 2.51 13.14 4.34
CA GLU A 249 3.35 11.96 4.07
C GLU A 249 3.00 11.25 2.76
N HIS A 250 1.88 11.59 2.12
CA HIS A 250 1.43 10.89 0.92
C HIS A 250 2.35 11.17 -0.26
N ILE A 251 3.04 10.14 -0.73
CA ILE A 251 3.81 10.16 -1.97
C ILE A 251 2.89 9.80 -3.13
N PHE A 252 2.00 8.82 -2.91
CA PHE A 252 0.93 8.46 -3.81
C PHE A 252 -0.30 8.01 -3.04
N SER A 253 -1.47 8.48 -3.45
CA SER A 253 -2.76 8.06 -2.91
C SER A 253 -3.84 8.02 -3.98
N LEU A 254 -4.80 7.12 -3.82
CA LEU A 254 -5.96 7.01 -4.70
C LEU A 254 -7.12 7.84 -4.13
N ARG A 255 -7.73 8.69 -4.95
CA ARG A 255 -8.96 9.39 -4.60
C ARG A 255 -10.14 8.45 -4.80
N GLY A 256 -10.86 8.14 -3.72
CA GLY A 256 -12.01 7.25 -3.75
C GLY A 256 -13.24 7.90 -3.14
N GLN A 257 -14.25 8.21 -3.96
CA GLN A 257 -15.49 8.84 -3.48
C GLN A 257 -16.20 8.00 -2.41
N ASN A 258 -16.05 6.68 -2.47
CA ASN A 258 -16.72 5.73 -1.59
C ASN A 258 -15.88 5.34 -0.36
N VAL A 259 -14.61 5.70 -0.27
CA VAL A 259 -13.70 5.26 0.83
C VAL A 259 -14.33 5.52 2.21
N LYS A 260 -14.91 6.70 2.42
CA LYS A 260 -15.58 7.03 3.70
C LYS A 260 -16.79 6.13 3.93
N THR A 261 -17.68 5.99 2.95
CA THR A 261 -18.90 5.18 3.05
C THR A 261 -18.56 3.70 3.28
N ASP A 262 -17.54 3.20 2.57
CA ASP A 262 -17.07 1.82 2.71
C ASP A 262 -16.46 1.60 4.10
N ALA A 263 -15.66 2.54 4.59
CA ALA A 263 -15.09 2.48 5.93
C ALA A 263 -16.17 2.58 7.03
N GLU A 264 -17.14 3.47 6.88
CA GLU A 264 -18.29 3.54 7.79
C GLU A 264 -19.10 2.23 7.78
N GLY A 265 -19.26 1.60 6.63
CA GLY A 265 -19.96 0.32 6.48
C GLY A 265 -19.31 -0.85 7.22
N VAL A 266 -18.02 -0.77 7.52
CA VAL A 266 -17.28 -1.84 8.21
C VAL A 266 -16.78 -1.45 9.61
N HIS A 267 -16.58 -0.17 9.91
CA HIS A 267 -16.04 0.29 11.20
C HIS A 267 -17.03 1.03 12.09
N LYS A 268 -18.15 1.52 11.54
CA LYS A 268 -19.14 2.23 12.33
C LYS A 268 -20.21 1.28 12.85
N GLN A 269 -20.49 1.34 14.15
CA GLN A 269 -21.55 0.54 14.72
C GLN A 269 -22.90 0.92 14.10
N ILE A 270 -23.47 0.02 13.31
CA ILE A 270 -24.79 0.17 12.71
C ILE A 270 -25.74 -0.79 13.42
N THR A 271 -26.79 -0.25 14.06
CA THR A 271 -27.80 -1.05 14.75
C THR A 271 -28.49 -2.00 13.75
N GLY A 272 -28.49 -3.31 14.08
CA GLY A 272 -29.07 -4.34 13.22
C GLY A 272 -28.17 -4.85 12.09
N SER A 273 -26.90 -4.43 12.03
CA SER A 273 -25.91 -5.04 11.13
C SER A 273 -25.43 -6.40 11.65
N ASP A 274 -24.85 -7.22 10.75
CA ASP A 274 -24.25 -8.53 11.07
C ASP A 274 -22.93 -8.42 11.88
N GLY A 275 -22.62 -7.22 12.33
CA GLY A 275 -21.41 -6.86 13.08
C GLY A 275 -20.51 -5.93 12.28
N ASN A 276 -19.52 -5.39 12.97
CA ASN A 276 -18.54 -4.45 12.42
C ASN A 276 -17.14 -4.92 12.78
N LEU A 277 -16.16 -4.56 11.96
CA LEU A 277 -14.76 -4.82 12.25
C LEU A 277 -14.33 -4.01 13.48
N GLN A 278 -13.95 -4.70 14.52
CA GLN A 278 -13.51 -4.13 15.80
C GLN A 278 -12.11 -4.60 16.13
N MET A 279 -11.34 -3.74 16.78
CA MET A 279 -10.06 -4.14 17.37
C MET A 279 -10.31 -5.00 18.60
N ALA A 280 -9.45 -5.96 18.87
CA ALA A 280 -9.53 -6.72 20.10
C ALA A 280 -9.25 -5.84 21.33
N SER A 281 -9.88 -6.18 22.44
CA SER A 281 -9.56 -5.58 23.74
C SER A 281 -8.09 -5.81 24.05
N GLY A 282 -7.37 -4.73 24.34
CA GLY A 282 -5.92 -4.78 24.60
C GLY A 282 -5.01 -4.69 23.36
N TYR A 283 -5.53 -4.77 22.12
CA TYR A 283 -4.70 -4.63 20.92
C TYR A 283 -3.93 -3.30 20.92
N GLN A 284 -4.63 -2.17 21.13
CA GLN A 284 -3.98 -0.86 21.20
C GLN A 284 -2.96 -0.81 22.34
N ALA A 285 -3.31 -1.32 23.52
CA ALA A 285 -2.40 -1.37 24.66
C ALA A 285 -1.14 -2.18 24.34
N SER A 286 -1.26 -3.29 23.62
CA SER A 286 -0.10 -4.11 23.25
C SER A 286 0.84 -3.40 22.26
N LEU A 287 0.30 -2.59 21.37
CA LEU A 287 1.09 -1.84 20.38
C LEU A 287 1.73 -0.58 20.97
N TYR A 288 1.00 0.12 21.85
CA TYR A 288 1.36 1.47 22.33
C TYR A 288 1.72 1.50 23.81
N ALA A 289 1.98 0.33 24.46
CA ALA A 289 2.31 0.24 25.88
C ALA A 289 3.49 1.13 26.31
N SER A 290 4.46 1.35 25.41
CA SER A 290 5.64 2.17 25.65
C SER A 290 5.43 3.67 25.39
N ASP A 291 4.33 4.05 24.74
CA ASP A 291 4.05 5.43 24.38
C ASP A 291 2.55 5.68 24.21
N LEU A 292 1.91 6.15 25.28
CA LEU A 292 0.49 6.48 25.30
C LEU A 292 0.19 7.87 24.69
N GLU A 293 1.22 8.61 24.27
CA GLU A 293 1.10 9.88 23.56
C GLU A 293 1.32 9.72 22.06
N ASP A 294 1.46 8.48 21.55
CA ASP A 294 1.61 8.20 20.12
C ASP A 294 0.39 8.73 19.34
N TYR A 295 0.67 9.56 18.34
CA TYR A 295 -0.38 10.27 17.58
C TYR A 295 -1.28 9.34 16.79
N ARG A 296 -0.82 8.14 16.44
CA ARG A 296 -1.62 7.12 15.77
C ARG A 296 -2.74 6.56 16.63
N LEU A 297 -2.71 6.79 17.95
CA LEU A 297 -3.85 6.51 18.83
C LEU A 297 -5.10 7.32 18.45
N ASN A 298 -4.95 8.46 17.74
CA ASN A 298 -6.08 9.19 17.20
C ASN A 298 -6.78 8.47 16.01
N TRP A 299 -6.19 7.42 15.47
CA TRP A 299 -6.85 6.57 14.45
C TRP A 299 -7.96 5.70 15.03
N TYR A 300 -8.10 5.67 16.35
CA TYR A 300 -9.04 4.81 17.02
C TYR A 300 -10.07 5.60 17.84
N LYS A 301 -11.29 5.10 17.85
CA LYS A 301 -12.35 5.54 18.77
C LYS A 301 -12.97 4.31 19.43
N GLY A 302 -12.61 4.06 20.69
CA GLY A 302 -12.91 2.80 21.33
C GLY A 302 -12.25 1.63 20.58
N PHE A 303 -13.05 0.70 20.09
CA PHE A 303 -12.57 -0.48 19.34
C PHE A 303 -12.59 -0.29 17.83
N TYR A 304 -12.94 0.88 17.32
CA TYR A 304 -13.09 1.14 15.89
C TYR A 304 -11.97 1.98 15.33
N ILE A 305 -11.54 1.65 14.11
CA ILE A 305 -10.65 2.49 13.31
C ILE A 305 -11.48 3.63 12.72
N ILE A 306 -11.07 4.87 12.97
CA ILE A 306 -11.76 6.07 12.46
C ILE A 306 -10.95 6.82 11.40
N LYS A 307 -9.82 6.29 11.01
CA LYS A 307 -8.87 6.89 10.05
C LYS A 307 -9.56 7.39 8.78
N TYR A 308 -10.55 6.65 8.28
CA TYR A 308 -11.29 6.98 7.06
C TYR A 308 -12.74 7.44 7.30
N THR A 309 -13.25 7.40 8.52
CA THR A 309 -14.66 7.68 8.84
C THR A 309 -14.90 9.05 9.45
N SER A 310 -13.84 9.78 9.80
CA SER A 310 -13.99 11.09 10.44
C SER A 310 -14.56 12.13 9.47
N ASP A 311 -15.28 13.14 10.02
CA ASP A 311 -15.88 14.23 9.24
C ASP A 311 -14.85 15.21 8.65
N ASN A 312 -13.57 15.02 8.95
CA ASN A 312 -12.43 15.75 8.38
C ASN A 312 -12.28 15.57 6.86
N SER A 313 -13.01 14.63 6.29
CA SER A 313 -13.12 14.41 4.85
C SER A 313 -13.59 15.62 4.04
N LYS A 314 -14.12 16.67 4.70
CA LYS A 314 -14.44 17.94 4.01
C LYS A 314 -13.20 18.75 3.64
N ARG A 315 -12.14 18.68 4.47
CA ARG A 315 -10.86 19.39 4.22
C ARG A 315 -9.89 18.51 3.42
N PHE A 316 -9.87 17.22 3.74
CA PHE A 316 -9.01 16.23 3.10
C PHE A 316 -9.92 15.27 2.34
N PHE A 317 -10.02 15.42 1.02
CA PHE A 317 -10.84 14.53 0.19
C PHE A 317 -10.54 13.06 0.55
N PRO A 318 -11.55 12.17 0.61
CA PRO A 318 -11.35 10.78 0.93
C PRO A 318 -10.33 10.16 -0.02
N LYS A 319 -9.18 9.78 0.52
CA LYS A 319 -8.09 9.19 -0.25
C LYS A 319 -7.50 8.01 0.50
N MET A 320 -7.14 7.00 -0.27
CA MET A 320 -6.45 5.81 0.22
C MET A 320 -4.95 5.99 0.00
N PRO A 321 -4.12 6.05 1.06
CA PRO A 321 -2.67 6.11 0.92
C PRO A 321 -2.17 4.80 0.31
N MET A 322 -1.40 4.91 -0.77
CA MET A 322 -0.77 3.78 -1.45
C MET A 322 0.70 3.66 -1.08
N VAL A 323 1.35 4.80 -0.93
CA VAL A 323 2.74 4.89 -0.49
C VAL A 323 2.89 6.17 0.34
N ARG A 324 3.45 6.05 1.54
CA ARG A 324 3.73 7.18 2.44
C ARG A 324 5.21 7.31 2.77
N LEU A 325 5.61 8.51 3.17
CA LEU A 325 6.99 8.81 3.57
C LEU A 325 7.48 7.92 4.72
N SER A 326 6.61 7.62 5.67
CA SER A 326 6.92 6.71 6.78
C SER A 326 7.40 5.33 6.32
N GLU A 327 6.85 4.80 5.23
CA GLU A 327 7.33 3.55 4.64
C GLU A 327 8.75 3.68 4.09
N MET A 328 9.12 4.83 3.53
CA MET A 328 10.49 5.08 3.06
C MET A 328 11.50 5.04 4.23
N TYR A 329 11.15 5.64 5.37
CA TYR A 329 11.96 5.53 6.58
C TYR A 329 12.11 4.07 7.06
N LEU A 330 11.05 3.27 7.00
CA LEU A 330 11.10 1.86 7.38
C LEU A 330 11.94 1.03 6.40
N ILE A 331 11.81 1.27 5.08
CA ILE A 331 12.62 0.61 4.05
C ILE A 331 14.11 0.97 4.23
N ALA A 332 14.41 2.23 4.44
CA ALA A 332 15.80 2.68 4.63
C ALA A 332 16.38 2.11 5.92
N ALA A 333 15.67 2.17 7.05
CA ALA A 333 16.11 1.61 8.32
C ALA A 333 16.36 0.10 8.23
N GLU A 334 15.47 -0.66 7.60
CA GLU A 334 15.66 -2.10 7.36
C GLU A 334 16.87 -2.36 6.46
N GLY A 335 17.02 -1.56 5.40
CA GLY A 335 18.13 -1.69 4.45
C GLY A 335 19.51 -1.39 5.04
N TRP A 336 19.58 -0.50 6.03
CA TRP A 336 20.83 -0.15 6.72
C TRP A 336 21.12 -1.01 7.96
N MET A 337 20.17 -1.77 8.45
CA MET A 337 20.24 -2.50 9.71
C MET A 337 21.52 -3.32 9.88
N LYS A 338 22.06 -3.88 8.78
CA LYS A 338 23.29 -4.72 8.81
C LYS A 338 24.55 -3.95 8.47
N ASP A 339 24.48 -3.01 7.53
CA ASP A 339 25.66 -2.33 6.98
C ASP A 339 26.04 -1.09 7.81
N ASP A 340 25.06 -0.36 8.35
CA ASP A 340 25.22 0.78 9.25
C ASP A 340 24.07 0.83 10.27
N PRO A 341 24.18 0.06 11.37
CA PRO A 341 23.16 0.00 12.42
C PRO A 341 22.89 1.34 13.09
N ASP A 342 23.88 2.24 13.14
CA ASP A 342 23.73 3.56 13.73
C ASP A 342 22.84 4.46 12.87
N HIS A 343 23.05 4.46 11.56
CA HIS A 343 22.22 5.19 10.62
C HIS A 343 20.79 4.62 10.56
N ALA A 344 20.65 3.29 10.56
CA ALA A 344 19.35 2.64 10.69
C ALA A 344 18.58 3.10 11.93
N ALA A 345 19.27 3.21 13.07
CA ALA A 345 18.69 3.67 14.33
C ALA A 345 18.28 5.15 14.28
N GLU A 346 19.02 6.01 13.58
CA GLU A 346 18.67 7.43 13.36
C GLU A 346 17.43 7.57 12.51
N LEU A 347 17.31 6.83 11.43
CA LEU A 347 16.13 6.82 10.57
C LEU A 347 14.87 6.40 11.34
N LEU A 348 14.96 5.31 12.10
CA LEU A 348 13.85 4.83 12.91
C LEU A 348 13.49 5.80 14.05
N GLN A 349 14.51 6.40 14.69
CA GLN A 349 14.30 7.43 15.72
C GLN A 349 13.56 8.63 15.13
N THR A 350 13.94 9.11 13.95
CA THR A 350 13.30 10.22 13.25
C THR A 350 11.83 9.93 12.99
N LEU A 351 11.51 8.76 12.45
CA LEU A 351 10.13 8.34 12.25
C LEU A 351 9.34 8.30 13.56
N LYS A 352 9.88 7.66 14.59
CA LYS A 352 9.20 7.54 15.90
C LYS A 352 9.03 8.89 16.58
N GLN A 353 10.02 9.79 16.48
CA GLN A 353 9.92 11.13 17.05
C GLN A 353 8.79 11.94 16.42
N ALA A 354 8.53 11.74 15.13
CA ALA A 354 7.37 12.36 14.46
C ALA A 354 6.01 11.80 14.90
N ARG A 355 5.99 10.76 15.71
CA ARG A 355 4.76 10.11 16.21
C ARG A 355 4.38 10.49 17.65
N THR A 356 5.24 11.22 18.37
CA THR A 356 5.00 11.53 19.77
C THR A 356 5.68 12.84 20.18
N LYS A 357 5.15 13.50 21.23
CA LYS A 357 5.81 14.62 21.90
C LYS A 357 6.92 14.19 22.87
N GLN A 358 6.92 12.92 23.26
CA GLN A 358 7.94 12.41 24.16
C GLN A 358 9.29 12.31 23.44
N LEU A 359 10.37 12.54 24.16
CA LEU A 359 11.71 12.37 23.60
C LEU A 359 11.97 10.90 23.31
N VAL A 360 12.18 10.57 22.03
CA VAL A 360 12.51 9.22 21.60
C VAL A 360 14.02 9.02 21.61
N GLY A 361 14.49 8.11 22.45
CA GLY A 361 15.89 7.70 22.46
C GLY A 361 16.27 6.86 21.25
N LYS A 362 17.54 6.96 20.82
CA LYS A 362 18.10 6.07 19.79
C LYS A 362 18.13 4.62 20.32
N GLN A 363 17.66 3.67 19.53
CA GLN A 363 17.64 2.25 19.88
C GLN A 363 18.13 1.41 18.71
N ALA A 364 18.73 0.26 18.98
CA ALA A 364 19.12 -0.68 17.94
C ALA A 364 17.91 -1.14 17.13
N VAL A 365 18.06 -1.26 15.82
CA VAL A 365 17.01 -1.75 14.92
C VAL A 365 17.11 -3.25 14.81
N THR A 366 16.00 -3.93 15.11
CA THR A 366 15.84 -5.38 14.90
C THR A 366 14.57 -5.63 14.08
N GLU A 367 14.43 -6.85 13.54
CA GLU A 367 13.25 -7.23 12.78
C GLU A 367 11.97 -7.09 13.62
N GLU A 368 12.02 -7.46 14.91
CA GLU A 368 10.87 -7.35 15.83
C GLU A 368 10.46 -5.89 16.07
N ILE A 369 11.46 -4.99 16.24
CA ILE A 369 11.22 -3.57 16.44
C ILE A 369 10.62 -2.95 15.17
N LEU A 370 11.15 -3.29 13.99
CA LEU A 370 10.59 -2.84 12.72
C LEU A 370 9.19 -3.38 12.50
N LEU A 371 8.96 -4.66 12.77
CA LEU A 371 7.63 -5.28 12.63
C LEU A 371 6.61 -4.61 13.56
N LEU A 372 7.01 -4.33 14.82
CA LEU A 372 6.15 -3.60 15.75
C LEU A 372 5.79 -2.21 15.20
N GLU A 373 6.76 -1.49 14.65
CA GLU A 373 6.51 -0.17 14.07
C GLU A 373 5.64 -0.25 12.82
N MET A 374 5.86 -1.24 11.94
CA MET A 374 5.02 -1.51 10.77
C MET A 374 3.57 -1.89 11.17
N ARG A 375 3.38 -2.64 12.25
CA ARG A 375 2.06 -2.96 12.80
C ARG A 375 1.30 -1.72 13.26
N LYS A 376 1.99 -0.71 13.78
CA LYS A 376 1.39 0.58 14.14
C LYS A 376 1.09 1.43 12.90
N GLU A 377 2.00 1.42 11.94
CA GLU A 377 1.99 2.34 10.80
C GLU A 377 0.98 1.95 9.72
N PHE A 378 0.83 0.66 9.43
CA PHE A 378 0.06 0.17 8.28
C PHE A 378 -1.39 -0.21 8.60
N VAL A 379 -1.92 0.19 9.75
CA VAL A 379 -3.32 -0.04 10.11
C VAL A 379 -4.25 0.62 9.10
N GLY A 380 -5.16 -0.15 8.53
CA GLY A 380 -6.10 0.33 7.53
C GLY A 380 -5.54 0.45 6.11
N GLU A 381 -4.28 0.03 5.87
CA GLU A 381 -3.61 0.20 4.57
C GLU A 381 -3.34 -1.12 3.83
N GLY A 382 -3.65 -2.27 4.42
CA GLY A 382 -3.47 -3.60 3.82
C GLY A 382 -2.01 -4.03 3.62
N GLN A 383 -1.03 -3.20 4.02
CA GLN A 383 0.38 -3.51 3.78
C GLN A 383 0.94 -4.56 4.74
N LEU A 384 0.34 -4.71 5.92
CA LEU A 384 0.85 -5.59 6.96
C LEU A 384 0.84 -7.07 6.55
N PHE A 385 -0.16 -7.53 5.79
CA PHE A 385 -0.21 -8.89 5.24
C PHE A 385 1.01 -9.21 4.37
N TYR A 386 1.40 -8.26 3.53
CA TYR A 386 2.57 -8.39 2.68
C TYR A 386 3.89 -8.35 3.47
N VAL A 387 3.94 -7.59 4.57
CA VAL A 387 5.09 -7.58 5.49
C VAL A 387 5.28 -8.97 6.11
N TYR A 388 4.24 -9.57 6.67
CA TYR A 388 4.30 -10.92 7.25
C TYR A 388 4.76 -11.95 6.21
N LYS A 389 4.21 -11.90 5.00
CA LYS A 389 4.61 -12.78 3.89
C LYS A 389 6.09 -12.60 3.53
N ARG A 390 6.54 -11.37 3.32
CA ARG A 390 7.92 -11.05 2.93
C ARG A 390 8.94 -11.48 3.98
N LEU A 391 8.62 -11.30 5.25
CA LEU A 391 9.47 -11.73 6.37
C LEU A 391 9.35 -13.24 6.65
N ASN A 392 8.39 -13.91 6.04
CA ASN A 392 7.99 -15.29 6.37
C ASN A 392 7.75 -15.43 7.89
N HIS A 393 7.12 -14.42 8.46
CA HIS A 393 6.87 -14.31 9.90
C HIS A 393 5.45 -14.78 10.22
N ASP A 394 5.27 -15.46 11.35
CA ASP A 394 3.94 -15.81 11.86
C ASP A 394 3.09 -14.53 12.02
N ILE A 395 1.84 -14.58 11.59
CA ILE A 395 0.92 -13.46 11.80
C ILE A 395 0.60 -13.40 13.30
N ILE A 396 0.92 -12.27 13.90
CA ILE A 396 0.73 -12.05 15.34
C ILE A 396 -0.76 -11.82 15.60
N GLY A 397 -1.37 -12.74 16.34
CA GLY A 397 -2.74 -12.60 16.79
C GLY A 397 -2.90 -11.66 17.97
N ASN A 398 -4.15 -11.44 18.38
CA ASN A 398 -4.48 -10.69 19.59
C ASN A 398 -4.27 -11.54 20.86
N THR A 399 -4.31 -12.85 20.68
CA THR A 399 -3.98 -13.88 21.67
C THR A 399 -3.05 -14.89 21.03
N SER A 400 -2.46 -15.79 21.85
CA SER A 400 -1.66 -16.90 21.32
C SER A 400 -2.48 -17.91 20.51
N GLU A 401 -3.80 -17.96 20.73
CA GLU A 401 -4.70 -18.92 20.07
C GLU A 401 -5.09 -18.49 18.65
N ASP A 402 -5.11 -17.19 18.37
CA ASP A 402 -5.46 -16.65 17.06
C ASP A 402 -4.24 -16.26 16.19
N ALA A 403 -3.04 -16.51 16.68
CA ALA A 403 -1.82 -16.40 15.87
C ALA A 403 -1.84 -17.43 14.72
N VAL A 404 -1.29 -17.04 13.56
CA VAL A 404 -1.30 -17.89 12.35
C VAL A 404 0.13 -18.19 11.92
N LYS A 405 0.43 -19.49 11.76
CA LYS A 405 1.75 -19.92 11.31
C LYS A 405 2.01 -19.53 9.85
N ALA A 406 3.19 -18.96 9.61
CA ALA A 406 3.64 -18.59 8.27
C ALA A 406 3.74 -19.81 7.37
N ASN A 407 3.02 -19.80 6.27
CA ASN A 407 3.12 -20.81 5.22
C ASN A 407 2.41 -20.32 3.94
N ASN A 408 2.69 -20.98 2.80
CA ASN A 408 2.09 -20.61 1.52
C ASN A 408 0.56 -20.84 1.47
N GLY A 409 0.01 -21.77 2.26
CA GLY A 409 -1.44 -21.98 2.37
C GLY A 409 -2.17 -20.80 3.00
N VAL A 410 -1.43 -19.91 3.70
CA VAL A 410 -1.94 -18.64 4.25
C VAL A 410 -1.63 -17.47 3.31
N PHE A 411 -0.39 -17.40 2.81
CA PHE A 411 0.10 -16.21 2.14
C PHE A 411 -0.10 -16.19 0.62
N VAL A 412 -0.53 -17.28 0.00
CA VAL A 412 -0.67 -17.38 -1.47
C VAL A 412 -2.11 -17.68 -1.82
N LEU A 413 -2.77 -16.73 -2.45
CA LEU A 413 -4.09 -16.93 -3.02
C LEU A 413 -3.98 -17.89 -4.22
N PRO A 414 -4.91 -18.83 -4.40
CA PRO A 414 -4.90 -19.72 -5.56
C PRO A 414 -5.15 -18.94 -6.85
N ILE A 415 -4.52 -19.36 -7.93
CA ILE A 415 -4.88 -18.90 -9.27
C ILE A 415 -6.30 -19.37 -9.56
N PRO A 416 -7.19 -18.48 -10.07
CA PRO A 416 -8.56 -18.88 -10.41
C PRO A 416 -8.63 -20.07 -11.37
N GLU A 417 -9.58 -20.96 -11.15
CA GLU A 417 -9.76 -22.17 -11.98
C GLU A 417 -9.99 -21.80 -13.45
N GLU A 418 -10.73 -20.73 -13.72
CA GLU A 418 -10.99 -20.19 -15.05
C GLU A 418 -9.70 -19.74 -15.76
N GLU A 419 -8.73 -19.18 -15.04
CA GLU A 419 -7.43 -18.81 -15.61
C GLU A 419 -6.62 -20.06 -15.97
N ILE A 420 -6.69 -21.12 -15.18
CA ILE A 420 -6.01 -22.39 -15.47
C ILE A 420 -6.64 -23.04 -16.71
N GLU A 421 -7.98 -23.10 -16.75
CA GLU A 421 -8.72 -23.77 -17.83
C GLU A 421 -8.60 -23.01 -19.16
N TYR A 422 -8.94 -21.71 -19.16
CA TYR A 422 -9.01 -20.90 -20.39
C TYR A 422 -7.68 -20.24 -20.74
N GLY A 423 -6.80 -20.03 -19.77
CA GLY A 423 -5.46 -19.52 -19.99
C GLY A 423 -4.49 -20.55 -20.55
N HIS A 424 -4.91 -21.81 -20.75
CA HIS A 424 -4.06 -22.92 -21.19
C HIS A 424 -2.80 -23.07 -20.30
N ARG A 425 -3.00 -23.01 -18.96
CA ARG A 425 -1.94 -23.03 -17.93
C ARG A 425 -1.63 -24.45 -17.41
N ASN A 426 -1.83 -25.49 -18.22
CA ASN A 426 -1.59 -26.89 -17.88
C ASN A 426 -0.12 -27.21 -17.64
#